data_074b02d70bca0d6a6d6962bba863f6e9
#
_entry.id   074b02d70bca0d6a6d6962bba863f6e9
#
_cell.length_a   1.000
_cell.length_b   1.000
_cell.length_c   1.000
_cell.angle_alpha   90.00
_cell.angle_beta   90.00
_cell.angle_gamma   90.00
#
_symmetry.space_group_name_H-M   'P 1'
#
loop_
_entity.id
_entity.type
_entity.pdbx_description
1 polymer ?
#
loop_
_entity_poly.entity_id
_entity_poly.type
_entity_poly.pdbx_seq_one_letter_code
_entity_poly.pdbx_strand_id
1 'polypeptide(L)'
;MKRTRKAMNAIDPGEWVALREDDGRAYLLQKTPGEIKIKGLGRFDSNQLLDGFAIGDRITVGQKSLTIVKPTLVEARRNMSRRAQVIGIKDSGFLISWMGIGVGSRVLEGGHGSAGLAMHLANVMGEKGKLISIESRSEHATVGKENMERLRQILPEFPDWHLFEGDFKDSEDFIKNICDSIDAAIIDIAEPWEIVSIVEKFLRPGGKLACYCPTTIQLERSWEAIENSGMIVEWAGEVIERRWSKAS
;
A
#
# COMPACT_ATOMS: atom_id res chain seq x y z
N MET A 1 12.29 5.96 -36.60
CA MET A 1 11.91 5.20 -35.38
C MET A 1 12.31 5.83 -34.05
N LYS A 2 13.53 6.40 -33.85
CA LYS A 2 13.91 7.01 -32.55
C LYS A 2 13.08 8.25 -32.13
N ARG A 3 12.66 9.11 -33.08
CA ARG A 3 11.86 10.31 -32.77
C ARG A 3 10.45 10.01 -32.30
N THR A 4 9.80 8.97 -32.83
CA THR A 4 8.42 8.57 -32.43
C THR A 4 8.37 8.00 -31.03
N ARG A 5 9.41 7.24 -30.61
CA ARG A 5 9.49 6.64 -29.27
C ARG A 5 9.72 7.70 -28.18
N LYS A 6 10.46 8.78 -28.50
CA LYS A 6 10.70 9.88 -27.54
C LYS A 6 9.44 10.72 -27.31
N ALA A 7 8.62 10.92 -28.34
CA ALA A 7 7.33 11.64 -28.20
C ALA A 7 6.28 10.86 -27.37
N MET A 8 6.28 9.54 -27.45
CA MET A 8 5.38 8.68 -26.68
C MET A 8 5.75 8.52 -25.19
N ASN A 9 6.98 8.86 -24.80
CA ASN A 9 7.53 8.69 -23.46
C ASN A 9 7.91 10.02 -22.81
N ALA A 10 7.49 11.16 -23.38
CA ALA A 10 7.71 12.48 -22.79
C ALA A 10 7.05 12.55 -21.41
N ILE A 11 7.69 13.24 -20.50
CA ILE A 11 7.20 13.42 -19.13
C ILE A 11 6.36 14.69 -19.10
N ASP A 12 5.07 14.54 -18.82
CA ASP A 12 4.15 15.67 -18.75
C ASP A 12 4.29 16.44 -17.42
N PRO A 13 3.95 17.74 -17.40
CA PRO A 13 3.83 18.49 -16.15
C PRO A 13 2.84 17.82 -15.20
N GLY A 14 3.22 17.67 -13.94
CA GLY A 14 2.42 16.97 -12.92
C GLY A 14 2.59 15.45 -12.90
N GLU A 15 3.28 14.86 -13.87
CA GLU A 15 3.52 13.42 -13.90
C GLU A 15 4.55 12.99 -12.84
N TRP A 16 4.29 11.83 -12.23
CA TRP A 16 5.22 11.19 -11.30
C TRP A 16 6.23 10.35 -12.06
N VAL A 17 7.49 10.49 -11.69
CA VAL A 17 8.60 9.65 -12.17
C VAL A 17 9.42 9.13 -10.99
N ALA A 18 10.19 8.08 -11.22
CA ALA A 18 11.22 7.65 -10.31
C ALA A 18 12.59 7.72 -10.97
N LEU A 19 13.56 8.30 -10.28
CA LEU A 19 14.97 8.30 -10.66
C LEU A 19 15.63 7.09 -10.00
N ARG A 20 16.04 6.09 -10.78
CA ARG A 20 16.53 4.81 -10.28
C ARG A 20 18.03 4.65 -10.51
N GLU A 21 18.77 4.34 -9.45
CA GLU A 21 20.16 3.91 -9.46
C GLU A 21 20.30 2.47 -9.98
N ASP A 22 21.47 2.08 -10.46
CA ASP A 22 21.73 0.74 -10.98
C ASP A 22 21.63 -0.36 -9.87
N ASP A 23 21.80 0.01 -8.60
CA ASP A 23 21.60 -0.87 -7.45
C ASP A 23 20.11 -1.02 -7.03
N GLY A 24 19.20 -0.38 -7.76
CA GLY A 24 17.75 -0.45 -7.54
C GLY A 24 17.22 0.56 -6.52
N ARG A 25 18.04 1.42 -5.93
CA ARG A 25 17.52 2.57 -5.16
C ARG A 25 16.77 3.49 -6.10
N ALA A 26 15.63 4.02 -5.62
CA ALA A 26 14.79 4.89 -6.43
C ALA A 26 14.34 6.10 -5.60
N TYR A 27 14.23 7.23 -6.27
CA TYR A 27 13.77 8.52 -5.74
C TYR A 27 12.53 8.93 -6.49
N LEU A 28 11.43 9.04 -5.76
CA LEU A 28 10.13 9.40 -6.34
C LEU A 28 9.99 10.92 -6.36
N LEU A 29 9.60 11.48 -7.49
CA LEU A 29 9.34 12.92 -7.64
C LEU A 29 8.26 13.17 -8.68
N GLN A 30 7.61 14.32 -8.54
CA GLN A 30 6.63 14.82 -9.49
C GLN A 30 7.27 15.94 -10.32
N LYS A 31 7.01 15.99 -11.62
CA LYS A 31 7.46 17.10 -12.48
C LYS A 31 6.64 18.35 -12.22
N THR A 32 7.12 19.19 -11.30
CA THR A 32 6.45 20.43 -10.88
C THR A 32 7.43 21.60 -10.83
N PRO A 33 6.97 22.83 -11.15
CA PRO A 33 7.79 24.02 -10.93
C PRO A 33 8.10 24.24 -9.45
N GLY A 34 9.25 24.81 -9.17
CA GLY A 34 9.69 25.16 -7.83
C GLY A 34 10.72 24.20 -7.25
N GLU A 35 11.43 24.69 -6.23
CA GLU A 35 12.50 23.93 -5.59
C GLU A 35 11.95 22.84 -4.70
N ILE A 36 12.36 21.59 -4.94
CA ILE A 36 12.07 20.43 -4.10
C ILE A 36 13.35 19.90 -3.47
N LYS A 37 13.25 19.31 -2.28
CA LYS A 37 14.35 18.62 -1.60
C LYS A 37 14.10 17.13 -1.57
N ILE A 38 14.99 16.36 -2.19
CA ILE A 38 14.95 14.89 -2.14
C ILE A 38 16.16 14.39 -1.34
N LYS A 39 15.88 13.60 -0.31
CA LYS A 39 16.94 12.99 0.51
C LYS A 39 17.83 12.12 -0.38
N GLY A 40 19.13 12.43 -0.40
CA GLY A 40 20.13 11.70 -1.20
C GLY A 40 20.35 12.23 -2.61
N LEU A 41 19.56 13.22 -3.09
CA LEU A 41 19.76 13.90 -4.38
C LEU A 41 20.02 15.41 -4.23
N GLY A 42 19.62 16.03 -3.10
CA GLY A 42 19.77 17.45 -2.88
C GLY A 42 18.52 18.27 -3.16
N ARG A 43 18.69 19.54 -3.55
CA ARG A 43 17.63 20.47 -3.91
C ARG A 43 17.72 20.83 -5.37
N PHE A 44 16.58 20.87 -6.05
CA PHE A 44 16.49 21.21 -7.48
C PHE A 44 15.04 21.48 -7.87
N ASP A 45 14.84 22.16 -8.99
CA ASP A 45 13.55 22.28 -9.65
C ASP A 45 13.32 21.05 -10.54
N SER A 46 12.32 20.23 -10.21
CA SER A 46 12.06 19.00 -10.95
C SER A 46 11.54 19.24 -12.36
N ASN A 47 10.86 20.37 -12.60
CA ASN A 47 10.41 20.71 -13.94
C ASN A 47 11.59 21.02 -14.85
N GLN A 48 12.57 21.80 -14.35
CA GLN A 48 13.80 22.09 -15.11
C GLN A 48 14.68 20.84 -15.27
N LEU A 49 14.83 20.05 -14.20
CA LEU A 49 15.64 18.83 -14.22
C LEU A 49 15.16 17.83 -15.27
N LEU A 50 13.84 17.69 -15.43
CA LEU A 50 13.22 16.70 -16.31
C LEU A 50 12.87 17.27 -17.71
N ASP A 51 13.20 18.54 -17.96
CA ASP A 51 12.90 19.16 -19.25
C ASP A 51 13.71 18.51 -20.38
N GLY A 52 13.02 18.18 -21.48
CA GLY A 52 13.60 17.51 -22.64
C GLY A 52 13.98 16.03 -22.45
N PHE A 53 13.76 15.46 -21.25
CA PHE A 53 13.93 14.04 -20.97
C PHE A 53 12.65 13.25 -21.16
N ALA A 54 12.80 11.93 -21.34
CA ALA A 54 11.72 10.97 -21.48
C ALA A 54 11.93 9.76 -20.54
N ILE A 55 10.87 9.02 -20.28
CA ILE A 55 10.95 7.73 -19.59
C ILE A 55 11.94 6.81 -20.33
N GLY A 56 12.90 6.25 -19.60
CA GLY A 56 14.00 5.43 -20.11
C GLY A 56 15.31 6.18 -20.35
N ASP A 57 15.30 7.51 -20.33
CA ASP A 57 16.54 8.29 -20.44
C ASP A 57 17.38 8.20 -19.17
N ARG A 58 18.69 8.39 -19.32
CA ARG A 58 19.61 8.55 -18.18
C ARG A 58 19.85 10.03 -17.92
N ILE A 59 19.88 10.36 -16.62
CA ILE A 59 20.12 11.72 -16.14
C ILE A 59 21.18 11.70 -15.04
N THR A 60 21.97 12.78 -14.96
CA THR A 60 22.96 12.95 -13.88
C THR A 60 22.45 13.99 -12.88
N VAL A 61 22.38 13.61 -11.61
CA VAL A 61 22.02 14.52 -10.51
C VAL A 61 23.17 14.48 -9.48
N GLY A 62 23.91 15.56 -9.37
CA GLY A 62 25.16 15.59 -8.62
C GLY A 62 26.17 14.58 -9.19
N GLN A 63 26.59 13.62 -8.37
CA GLN A 63 27.52 12.55 -8.77
C GLN A 63 26.80 11.24 -9.17
N LYS A 64 25.47 11.21 -9.17
CA LYS A 64 24.68 10.00 -9.42
C LYS A 64 24.18 9.97 -10.87
N SER A 65 24.38 8.82 -11.51
CA SER A 65 23.75 8.50 -12.79
C SER A 65 22.48 7.69 -12.55
N LEU A 66 21.35 8.17 -13.03
CA LEU A 66 20.02 7.67 -12.71
C LEU A 66 19.25 7.39 -14.00
N THR A 67 18.43 6.37 -14.01
CA THR A 67 17.48 6.11 -15.10
C THR A 67 16.10 6.62 -14.71
N ILE A 68 15.48 7.40 -15.58
CA ILE A 68 14.11 7.88 -15.39
C ILE A 68 13.16 6.72 -15.73
N VAL A 69 12.33 6.31 -14.77
CA VAL A 69 11.36 5.23 -14.96
C VAL A 69 9.95 5.66 -14.55
N LYS A 70 8.94 5.05 -15.18
CA LYS A 70 7.56 5.18 -14.71
C LYS A 70 7.45 4.49 -13.35
N PRO A 71 6.98 5.18 -12.31
CA PRO A 71 6.88 4.58 -10.99
C PRO A 71 5.76 3.54 -10.94
N THR A 72 5.95 2.57 -10.07
CA THR A 72 4.98 1.53 -9.75
C THR A 72 4.75 1.51 -8.24
N LEU A 73 3.94 0.56 -7.76
CA LEU A 73 3.82 0.28 -6.32
C LEU A 73 5.19 0.13 -5.64
N VAL A 74 6.19 -0.44 -6.35
CA VAL A 74 7.53 -0.70 -5.77
C VAL A 74 8.23 0.60 -5.40
N GLU A 75 8.25 1.58 -6.31
CA GLU A 75 8.87 2.88 -6.07
C GLU A 75 8.06 3.69 -5.07
N ALA A 76 6.73 3.68 -5.16
CA ALA A 76 5.85 4.35 -4.22
C ALA A 76 6.07 3.84 -2.79
N ARG A 77 6.12 2.52 -2.61
CA ARG A 77 6.32 1.89 -1.30
C ARG A 77 7.72 2.12 -0.72
N ARG A 78 8.76 2.12 -1.54
CA ARG A 78 10.13 2.44 -1.11
C ARG A 78 10.30 3.88 -0.64
N ASN A 79 9.50 4.79 -1.19
CA ASN A 79 9.52 6.22 -0.89
C ASN A 79 8.37 6.66 0.05
N MET A 80 7.62 5.72 0.63
CA MET A 80 6.55 6.05 1.56
C MET A 80 7.10 6.68 2.85
N SER A 81 6.37 7.63 3.39
CA SER A 81 6.59 8.13 4.74
C SER A 81 6.18 7.06 5.76
N ARG A 82 6.95 6.87 6.83
CA ARG A 82 6.66 5.86 7.84
C ARG A 82 6.61 6.47 9.23
N ARG A 83 5.53 6.19 9.93
CA ARG A 83 5.37 6.46 11.35
C ARG A 83 5.04 5.19 12.14
N ALA A 84 4.35 4.24 11.52
CA ALA A 84 4.09 2.91 12.04
C ALA A 84 4.98 1.85 11.38
N GLN A 85 5.12 0.70 12.05
CA GLN A 85 5.60 -0.52 11.41
C GLN A 85 4.57 -0.96 10.36
N VAL A 86 5.03 -1.52 9.26
CA VAL A 86 4.15 -1.93 8.16
C VAL A 86 4.33 -3.41 7.85
N ILE A 87 3.24 -4.09 7.52
CA ILE A 87 3.27 -5.47 7.01
C ILE A 87 4.22 -5.54 5.80
N GLY A 88 5.13 -6.51 5.82
CA GLY A 88 6.15 -6.70 4.79
C GLY A 88 5.58 -7.13 3.44
N ILE A 89 6.37 -6.97 2.37
CA ILE A 89 5.97 -7.35 1.00
C ILE A 89 5.60 -8.83 0.92
N LYS A 90 6.39 -9.71 1.57
CA LYS A 90 6.15 -11.15 1.59
C LYS A 90 4.80 -11.51 2.22
N ASP A 91 4.48 -10.86 3.34
CA ASP A 91 3.23 -11.11 4.07
C ASP A 91 2.03 -10.49 3.35
N SER A 92 2.18 -9.27 2.83
CA SER A 92 1.14 -8.63 2.00
C SER A 92 0.80 -9.47 0.77
N GLY A 93 1.81 -9.99 0.06
CA GLY A 93 1.60 -10.86 -1.11
C GLY A 93 0.95 -12.18 -0.75
N PHE A 94 1.35 -12.80 0.37
CA PHE A 94 0.74 -14.01 0.88
C PHE A 94 -0.74 -13.80 1.23
N LEU A 95 -1.05 -12.76 2.03
CA LEU A 95 -2.42 -12.41 2.44
C LEU A 95 -3.32 -12.18 1.21
N ILE A 96 -2.89 -11.37 0.25
CA ILE A 96 -3.63 -11.11 -0.97
C ILE A 96 -3.97 -12.41 -1.71
N SER A 97 -2.96 -13.26 -1.91
CA SER A 97 -3.11 -14.51 -2.63
C SER A 97 -3.96 -15.54 -1.87
N TRP A 98 -3.69 -15.72 -0.56
CA TRP A 98 -4.41 -16.69 0.27
C TRP A 98 -5.88 -16.34 0.46
N MET A 99 -6.18 -15.04 0.60
CA MET A 99 -7.55 -14.56 0.79
C MET A 99 -8.31 -14.37 -0.53
N GLY A 100 -7.66 -14.57 -1.69
CA GLY A 100 -8.28 -14.42 -3.00
C GLY A 100 -8.67 -12.97 -3.34
N ILE A 101 -7.90 -12.00 -2.81
CA ILE A 101 -8.15 -10.57 -3.06
C ILE A 101 -7.68 -10.21 -4.48
N GLY A 102 -8.54 -9.56 -5.25
CA GLY A 102 -8.26 -9.14 -6.62
C GLY A 102 -9.20 -8.05 -7.10
N VAL A 103 -9.29 -7.90 -8.41
CA VAL A 103 -10.10 -6.84 -9.05
C VAL A 103 -11.56 -6.93 -8.59
N GLY A 104 -12.07 -5.81 -8.08
CA GLY A 104 -13.45 -5.70 -7.62
C GLY A 104 -13.72 -6.21 -6.21
N SER A 105 -12.71 -6.71 -5.47
CA SER A 105 -12.88 -7.13 -4.09
C SER A 105 -13.27 -5.97 -3.18
N ARG A 106 -14.04 -6.28 -2.14
CA ARG A 106 -14.40 -5.36 -1.05
C ARG A 106 -13.63 -5.79 0.20
N VAL A 107 -12.69 -4.97 0.61
CA VAL A 107 -11.74 -5.30 1.67
C VAL A 107 -11.85 -4.31 2.82
N LEU A 108 -11.86 -4.84 4.06
CA LEU A 108 -11.77 -4.07 5.29
C LEU A 108 -10.36 -4.26 5.89
N GLU A 109 -9.69 -3.15 6.18
CA GLU A 109 -8.40 -3.11 6.84
C GLU A 109 -8.52 -2.44 8.21
N GLY A 110 -8.16 -3.14 9.26
CA GLY A 110 -8.01 -2.58 10.60
C GLY A 110 -6.54 -2.37 10.95
N GLY A 111 -6.19 -1.14 11.35
CA GLY A 111 -4.78 -0.75 11.57
C GLY A 111 -4.10 -0.26 10.30
N HIS A 112 -4.65 0.78 9.67
CA HIS A 112 -4.12 1.38 8.44
C HIS A 112 -2.65 1.83 8.55
N GLY A 113 -2.29 2.39 9.72
CA GLY A 113 -0.92 2.81 10.00
C GLY A 113 -0.37 3.79 8.96
N SER A 114 0.76 3.43 8.38
CA SER A 114 1.38 4.19 7.27
C SER A 114 0.95 3.69 5.89
N ALA A 115 -0.15 2.96 5.77
CA ALA A 115 -0.71 2.40 4.54
C ALA A 115 0.13 1.31 3.86
N GLY A 116 1.00 0.61 4.61
CA GLY A 116 1.89 -0.38 4.01
C GLY A 116 1.16 -1.52 3.30
N LEU A 117 0.12 -2.08 3.92
CA LEU A 117 -0.75 -3.09 3.34
C LEU A 117 -1.74 -2.48 2.35
N ALA A 118 -2.38 -1.36 2.72
CA ALA A 118 -3.36 -0.67 1.87
C ALA A 118 -2.84 -0.38 0.47
N MET A 119 -1.56 0.01 0.34
CA MET A 119 -0.93 0.24 -0.97
C MET A 119 -0.89 -1.03 -1.83
N HIS A 120 -0.65 -2.20 -1.23
CA HIS A 120 -0.68 -3.48 -1.95
C HIS A 120 -2.10 -3.88 -2.34
N LEU A 121 -3.06 -3.68 -1.44
CA LEU A 121 -4.48 -3.92 -1.70
C LEU A 121 -4.97 -3.04 -2.85
N ALA A 122 -4.72 -1.74 -2.79
CA ALA A 122 -5.12 -0.81 -3.85
C ALA A 122 -4.56 -1.19 -5.22
N ASN A 123 -3.30 -1.66 -5.27
CA ASN A 123 -2.65 -2.05 -6.52
C ASN A 123 -3.31 -3.27 -7.21
N VAL A 124 -3.97 -4.15 -6.46
CA VAL A 124 -4.57 -5.38 -7.02
C VAL A 124 -6.08 -5.29 -7.18
N MET A 125 -6.75 -4.36 -6.49
CA MET A 125 -8.21 -4.26 -6.47
C MET A 125 -8.78 -3.49 -7.66
N GLY A 126 -8.01 -2.56 -8.24
CA GLY A 126 -8.44 -1.74 -9.36
C GLY A 126 -9.67 -0.87 -9.07
N GLU A 127 -10.19 -0.16 -10.06
CA GLU A 127 -11.30 0.81 -9.94
C GLU A 127 -12.61 0.21 -9.41
N LYS A 128 -12.83 -1.08 -9.65
CA LYS A 128 -14.04 -1.79 -9.19
C LYS A 128 -13.95 -2.25 -7.75
N GLY A 129 -12.76 -2.17 -7.16
CA GLY A 129 -12.51 -2.55 -5.76
C GLY A 129 -13.00 -1.49 -4.78
N LYS A 130 -13.31 -1.93 -3.58
CA LYS A 130 -13.69 -1.06 -2.46
C LYS A 130 -12.82 -1.39 -1.25
N LEU A 131 -12.03 -0.42 -0.80
CA LEU A 131 -11.15 -0.56 0.34
C LEU A 131 -11.60 0.36 1.47
N ILE A 132 -11.89 -0.23 2.63
CA ILE A 132 -12.23 0.48 3.86
C ILE A 132 -11.07 0.29 4.82
N SER A 133 -10.43 1.38 5.23
CA SER A 133 -9.32 1.38 6.19
C SER A 133 -9.73 2.07 7.47
N ILE A 134 -9.30 1.55 8.63
CA ILE A 134 -9.58 2.11 9.95
C ILE A 134 -8.27 2.34 10.67
N GLU A 135 -8.10 3.53 11.26
CA GLU A 135 -6.93 3.88 12.09
C GLU A 135 -7.34 4.77 13.25
N SER A 136 -7.02 4.34 14.46
CA SER A 136 -7.38 5.06 15.68
C SER A 136 -6.46 6.25 16.00
N ARG A 137 -5.22 6.22 15.51
CA ARG A 137 -4.20 7.25 15.79
C ARG A 137 -4.13 8.24 14.65
N SER A 138 -4.56 9.49 14.88
CA SER A 138 -4.66 10.53 13.85
C SER A 138 -3.35 10.83 13.14
N GLU A 139 -2.21 10.79 13.86
CA GLU A 139 -0.90 11.01 13.24
C GLU A 139 -0.46 9.85 12.33
N HIS A 140 -0.95 8.63 12.54
CA HIS A 140 -0.73 7.49 11.64
C HIS A 140 -1.68 7.59 10.44
N ALA A 141 -2.95 7.91 10.66
CA ALA A 141 -3.94 8.11 9.62
C ALA A 141 -3.50 9.20 8.63
N THR A 142 -2.97 10.33 9.13
CA THR A 142 -2.43 11.41 8.30
C THR A 142 -1.34 10.91 7.36
N VAL A 143 -0.33 10.20 7.90
CA VAL A 143 0.78 9.67 7.10
C VAL A 143 0.31 8.61 6.10
N GLY A 144 -0.59 7.74 6.52
CA GLY A 144 -1.19 6.72 5.65
C GLY A 144 -1.98 7.34 4.50
N LYS A 145 -2.79 8.36 4.80
CA LYS A 145 -3.56 9.12 3.80
C LYS A 145 -2.66 9.78 2.76
N GLU A 146 -1.59 10.45 3.17
CA GLU A 146 -0.62 11.06 2.26
C GLU A 146 0.01 10.02 1.32
N ASN A 147 0.38 8.85 1.84
CA ASN A 147 0.94 7.77 1.04
C ASN A 147 -0.07 7.21 0.02
N MET A 148 -1.33 7.03 0.42
CA MET A 148 -2.40 6.55 -0.46
C MET A 148 -2.76 7.56 -1.55
N GLU A 149 -2.86 8.86 -1.22
CA GLU A 149 -3.12 9.91 -2.21
C GLU A 149 -1.99 10.04 -3.23
N ARG A 150 -0.74 9.85 -2.81
CA ARG A 150 0.40 9.77 -3.71
C ARG A 150 0.32 8.54 -4.62
N LEU A 151 -0.02 7.37 -4.06
CA LEU A 151 -0.18 6.15 -4.83
C LEU A 151 -1.32 6.27 -5.86
N ARG A 152 -2.42 6.91 -5.52
CA ARG A 152 -3.56 7.18 -6.42
C ARG A 152 -3.13 7.92 -7.69
N GLN A 153 -2.15 8.84 -7.57
CA GLN A 153 -1.63 9.58 -8.72
C GLN A 153 -0.64 8.76 -9.57
N ILE A 154 -0.15 7.65 -9.04
CA ILE A 154 0.85 6.79 -9.71
C ILE A 154 0.18 5.60 -10.40
N LEU A 155 -0.81 5.00 -9.76
CA LEU A 155 -1.51 3.84 -10.33
C LEU A 155 -2.47 4.26 -11.44
N PRO A 156 -2.58 3.45 -12.52
CA PRO A 156 -3.54 3.71 -13.59
C PRO A 156 -4.98 3.53 -13.14
N GLU A 157 -5.20 2.65 -12.17
CA GLU A 157 -6.50 2.32 -11.57
C GLU A 157 -6.35 2.32 -10.06
N PHE A 158 -7.34 2.86 -9.36
CA PHE A 158 -7.32 2.95 -7.90
C PHE A 158 -8.72 2.64 -7.35
N PRO A 159 -8.85 1.85 -6.26
CA PRO A 159 -10.14 1.49 -5.71
C PRO A 159 -10.89 2.68 -5.09
N ASP A 160 -12.18 2.51 -4.89
CA ASP A 160 -12.98 3.36 -4.03
C ASP A 160 -12.52 3.16 -2.58
N TRP A 161 -11.64 4.07 -2.12
CA TRP A 161 -10.98 3.98 -0.83
C TRP A 161 -11.52 4.97 0.17
N HIS A 162 -11.87 4.47 1.35
CA HIS A 162 -12.41 5.22 2.48
C HIS A 162 -11.57 4.99 3.72
N LEU A 163 -11.26 6.05 4.45
CA LEU A 163 -10.51 6.00 5.72
C LEU A 163 -11.38 6.51 6.86
N PHE A 164 -11.56 5.68 7.88
CA PHE A 164 -12.14 6.07 9.16
C PHE A 164 -11.04 6.36 10.17
N GLU A 165 -11.03 7.59 10.69
CA GLU A 165 -10.11 8.02 11.74
C GLU A 165 -10.81 7.89 13.09
N GLY A 166 -10.61 6.77 13.80
CA GLY A 166 -11.26 6.47 15.06
C GLY A 166 -11.05 5.03 15.50
N ASP A 167 -11.62 4.67 16.64
CA ASP A 167 -11.58 3.30 17.12
C ASP A 167 -12.40 2.38 16.21
N PHE A 168 -11.89 1.17 15.99
CA PHE A 168 -12.58 0.19 15.16
C PHE A 168 -13.98 -0.13 15.69
N LYS A 169 -14.16 -0.12 17.00
CA LYS A 169 -15.45 -0.39 17.64
C LYS A 169 -16.55 0.63 17.29
N ASP A 170 -16.14 1.83 16.89
CA ASP A 170 -17.05 2.93 16.52
C ASP A 170 -17.30 2.99 15.00
N SER A 171 -16.75 2.06 14.22
CA SER A 171 -16.75 2.11 12.76
C SER A 171 -17.94 1.40 12.09
N GLU A 172 -18.80 0.70 12.82
CA GLU A 172 -19.87 -0.13 12.23
C GLU A 172 -20.77 0.65 11.27
N ASP A 173 -21.25 1.81 11.69
CA ASP A 173 -22.12 2.66 10.84
C ASP A 173 -21.35 3.19 9.61
N PHE A 174 -20.08 3.52 9.78
CA PHE A 174 -19.25 3.95 8.66
C PHE A 174 -19.08 2.83 7.63
N ILE A 175 -18.77 1.61 8.06
CA ILE A 175 -18.65 0.44 7.18
C ILE A 175 -19.97 0.19 6.44
N LYS A 176 -21.07 0.16 7.17
CA LYS A 176 -22.41 -0.09 6.65
C LYS A 176 -22.85 0.93 5.59
N ASN A 177 -22.48 2.20 5.78
CA ASN A 177 -22.78 3.26 4.80
C ASN A 177 -22.00 3.11 3.48
N ILE A 178 -20.90 2.35 3.49
CA ILE A 178 -20.05 2.14 2.30
C ILE A 178 -20.41 0.85 1.58
N CYS A 179 -20.64 -0.26 2.34
CA CYS A 179 -21.04 -1.54 1.74
C CYS A 179 -21.75 -2.44 2.75
N ASP A 180 -22.71 -3.22 2.24
CA ASP A 180 -23.47 -4.18 3.05
C ASP A 180 -22.67 -5.43 3.41
N SER A 181 -21.64 -5.76 2.63
CA SER A 181 -20.80 -6.94 2.86
C SER A 181 -19.42 -6.78 2.25
N ILE A 182 -18.44 -7.48 2.86
CA ILE A 182 -17.04 -7.51 2.44
C ILE A 182 -16.60 -8.93 2.05
N ASP A 183 -15.63 -9.02 1.17
CA ASP A 183 -15.03 -10.28 0.70
C ASP A 183 -13.91 -10.74 1.63
N ALA A 184 -13.18 -9.78 2.21
CA ALA A 184 -12.04 -10.05 3.10
C ALA A 184 -11.87 -8.95 4.14
N ALA A 185 -11.35 -9.31 5.31
CA ALA A 185 -10.88 -8.40 6.33
C ALA A 185 -9.44 -8.76 6.76
N ILE A 186 -8.58 -7.76 6.92
CA ILE A 186 -7.21 -7.94 7.43
C ILE A 186 -7.02 -7.00 8.61
N ILE A 187 -6.71 -7.53 9.77
CA ILE A 187 -6.66 -6.82 11.04
C ILE A 187 -5.24 -6.85 11.62
N ASP A 188 -4.61 -5.68 11.67
CA ASP A 188 -3.28 -5.43 12.24
C ASP A 188 -3.36 -4.37 13.34
N ILE A 189 -4.01 -4.73 14.44
CA ILE A 189 -4.17 -3.89 15.64
C ILE A 189 -3.67 -4.64 16.86
N ALA A 190 -3.55 -3.94 18.00
CA ALA A 190 -3.03 -4.55 19.23
C ALA A 190 -3.88 -5.70 19.76
N GLU A 191 -5.20 -5.61 19.63
CA GLU A 191 -6.18 -6.54 20.20
C GLU A 191 -7.19 -7.00 19.13
N PRO A 192 -6.75 -7.76 18.09
CA PRO A 192 -7.61 -8.12 16.97
C PRO A 192 -8.81 -8.98 17.37
N TRP A 193 -8.71 -9.75 18.47
CA TRP A 193 -9.82 -10.57 18.99
C TRP A 193 -11.05 -9.76 19.43
N GLU A 194 -10.87 -8.50 19.84
CA GLU A 194 -11.98 -7.67 20.34
C GLU A 194 -12.96 -7.23 19.26
N ILE A 195 -12.52 -7.26 17.99
CA ILE A 195 -13.33 -6.76 16.88
C ILE A 195 -13.79 -7.86 15.91
N VAL A 196 -13.47 -9.12 16.19
CA VAL A 196 -13.88 -10.28 15.37
C VAL A 196 -15.39 -10.31 15.15
N SER A 197 -16.19 -10.10 16.23
CA SER A 197 -17.65 -10.07 16.18
C SER A 197 -18.22 -8.91 15.34
N ILE A 198 -17.48 -7.81 15.22
CA ILE A 198 -17.86 -6.69 14.34
C ILE A 198 -17.60 -7.08 12.89
N VAL A 199 -16.40 -7.62 12.60
CA VAL A 199 -16.02 -8.03 11.26
C VAL A 199 -16.95 -9.12 10.71
N GLU A 200 -17.30 -10.10 11.55
CA GLU A 200 -18.19 -11.21 11.17
C GLU A 200 -19.53 -10.73 10.61
N LYS A 201 -20.11 -9.66 11.16
CA LYS A 201 -21.39 -9.09 10.68
C LYS A 201 -21.34 -8.65 9.21
N PHE A 202 -20.16 -8.28 8.73
CA PHE A 202 -19.96 -7.77 7.36
C PHE A 202 -19.40 -8.81 6.39
N LEU A 203 -18.78 -9.88 6.88
CA LEU A 203 -18.24 -10.92 6.01
C LEU A 203 -19.37 -11.62 5.24
N ARG A 204 -19.25 -11.66 3.90
CA ARG A 204 -20.15 -12.50 3.10
C ARG A 204 -19.89 -14.00 3.39
N PRO A 205 -20.84 -14.89 3.08
CA PRO A 205 -20.56 -16.33 3.11
C PRO A 205 -19.33 -16.68 2.25
N GLY A 206 -18.37 -17.40 2.86
CA GLY A 206 -17.07 -17.71 2.24
C GLY A 206 -16.08 -16.54 2.22
N GLY A 207 -16.41 -15.39 2.81
CA GLY A 207 -15.46 -14.30 3.07
C GLY A 207 -14.38 -14.72 4.06
N LYS A 208 -13.24 -14.03 4.05
CA LYS A 208 -12.07 -14.42 4.85
C LYS A 208 -11.65 -13.32 5.82
N LEU A 209 -11.28 -13.71 7.04
CA LEU A 209 -10.67 -12.85 8.06
C LEU A 209 -9.21 -13.28 8.28
N ALA A 210 -8.29 -12.33 8.30
CA ALA A 210 -6.92 -12.54 8.74
C ALA A 210 -6.59 -11.59 9.91
N CYS A 211 -6.08 -12.15 11.01
CA CYS A 211 -5.49 -11.39 12.11
C CYS A 211 -3.95 -11.48 12.01
N TYR A 212 -3.28 -10.35 11.85
CA TYR A 212 -1.82 -10.28 11.86
C TYR A 212 -1.33 -10.18 13.30
N CYS A 213 -0.80 -11.28 13.82
CA CYS A 213 -0.47 -11.45 15.23
C CYS A 213 1.05 -11.55 15.44
N PRO A 214 1.73 -10.49 15.92
CA PRO A 214 3.18 -10.55 16.19
C PRO A 214 3.56 -11.42 17.39
N THR A 215 2.61 -11.82 18.23
CA THR A 215 2.86 -12.65 19.42
C THR A 215 1.93 -13.85 19.49
N THR A 216 2.39 -14.92 20.18
CA THR A 216 1.58 -16.13 20.41
C THR A 216 0.35 -15.87 21.24
N ILE A 217 0.41 -14.90 22.17
CA ILE A 217 -0.76 -14.50 22.99
C ILE A 217 -1.85 -13.89 22.10
N GLN A 218 -1.48 -13.02 21.16
CA GLN A 218 -2.44 -12.46 20.21
C GLN A 218 -3.01 -13.55 19.30
N LEU A 219 -2.17 -14.48 18.81
CA LEU A 219 -2.61 -15.61 18.01
C LEU A 219 -3.63 -16.46 18.74
N GLU A 220 -3.35 -16.87 19.99
CA GLU A 220 -4.23 -17.69 20.82
C GLU A 220 -5.59 -17.00 21.04
N ARG A 221 -5.60 -15.75 21.50
CA ARG A 221 -6.84 -14.98 21.73
C ARG A 221 -7.64 -14.75 20.44
N SER A 222 -6.96 -14.48 19.33
CA SER A 222 -7.63 -14.31 18.03
C SER A 222 -8.25 -15.62 17.55
N TRP A 223 -7.56 -16.74 17.74
CA TRP A 223 -8.07 -18.08 17.43
C TRP A 223 -9.36 -18.38 18.18
N GLU A 224 -9.32 -18.23 19.51
CA GLU A 224 -10.50 -18.43 20.36
C GLU A 224 -11.68 -17.52 19.94
N ALA A 225 -11.42 -16.24 19.68
CA ALA A 225 -12.46 -15.30 19.26
C ALA A 225 -13.08 -15.68 17.90
N ILE A 226 -12.26 -16.15 16.95
CA ILE A 226 -12.70 -16.60 15.63
C ILE A 226 -13.58 -17.86 15.76
N GLU A 227 -13.17 -18.86 16.54
CA GLU A 227 -13.98 -20.08 16.77
C GLU A 227 -15.29 -19.76 17.51
N ASN A 228 -15.24 -18.87 18.50
CA ASN A 228 -16.44 -18.45 19.24
C ASN A 228 -17.44 -17.66 18.37
N SER A 229 -17.01 -17.06 17.28
CA SER A 229 -17.89 -16.42 16.29
C SER A 229 -18.49 -17.38 15.27
N GLY A 230 -18.17 -18.68 15.36
CA GLY A 230 -18.62 -19.71 14.42
C GLY A 230 -17.83 -19.79 13.11
N MET A 231 -16.76 -19.02 12.97
CA MET A 231 -15.81 -19.14 11.86
C MET A 231 -14.82 -20.29 12.12
N ILE A 232 -14.16 -20.75 11.05
CA ILE A 232 -13.15 -21.82 11.09
C ILE A 232 -11.79 -21.23 10.79
N VAL A 233 -10.79 -21.55 11.61
CA VAL A 233 -9.39 -21.20 11.33
C VAL A 233 -8.83 -22.17 10.29
N GLU A 234 -8.67 -21.68 9.05
CA GLU A 234 -8.13 -22.49 7.94
C GLU A 234 -6.60 -22.56 7.96
N TRP A 235 -5.93 -21.54 8.49
CA TRP A 235 -4.47 -21.45 8.48
C TRP A 235 -3.97 -20.57 9.62
N ALA A 236 -2.89 -20.98 10.26
CA ALA A 236 -2.11 -20.17 11.17
C ALA A 236 -0.63 -20.54 11.00
N GLY A 237 0.24 -19.55 10.88
CA GLY A 237 1.67 -19.79 10.66
C GLY A 237 2.44 -18.54 10.28
N GLU A 238 3.68 -18.75 9.88
CA GLU A 238 4.62 -17.70 9.47
C GLU A 238 5.07 -17.90 8.03
N VAL A 239 5.32 -16.80 7.31
CA VAL A 239 5.92 -16.81 5.98
C VAL A 239 7.40 -16.47 6.11
N ILE A 240 8.29 -17.38 5.66
CA ILE A 240 9.74 -17.20 5.72
C ILE A 240 10.30 -16.97 4.32
N GLU A 241 11.04 -15.86 4.12
CA GLU A 241 11.75 -15.55 2.87
C GLU A 241 13.24 -15.86 3.03
N ARG A 242 13.80 -16.67 2.13
CA ARG A 242 15.25 -16.84 2.02
C ARG A 242 15.76 -16.18 0.76
N ARG A 243 16.57 -15.12 0.92
CA ARG A 243 17.22 -14.44 -0.21
C ARG A 243 18.54 -15.08 -0.57
N TRP A 244 18.80 -15.12 -1.87
CA TRP A 244 20.10 -15.53 -2.41
C TRP A 244 20.84 -14.30 -2.89
N SER A 245 22.15 -14.25 -2.61
CA SER A 245 23.08 -13.26 -3.17
C SER A 245 24.19 -13.95 -3.91
N LYS A 246 24.73 -13.29 -4.94
CA LYS A 246 25.95 -13.78 -5.60
C LYS A 246 27.09 -13.64 -4.59
N ALA A 247 27.90 -14.68 -4.44
CA ALA A 247 29.18 -14.58 -3.71
C ALA A 247 30.06 -13.53 -4.41
N SER A 248 30.63 -12.63 -3.60
CA SER A 248 31.63 -11.65 -4.06
C SER A 248 32.97 -12.32 -4.27
#